data_5e4fdb3bf35f089b9328dd21fabf3730
#
_entry.id   5e4fdb3bf35f089b9328dd21fabf3730
#
_cell.length_a   1.000
_cell.length_b   1.000
_cell.length_c   1.000
_cell.angle_alpha   90.00
_cell.angle_beta   90.00
_cell.angle_gamma   90.00
#
_symmetry.space_group_name_H-M   'P 1'
#
loop_
_entity.id
_entity.type
_entity.pdbx_description
1 polymer ?
#
loop_
_entity_poly.entity_id
_entity_poly.type
_entity_poly.pdbx_seq_one_letter_code
_entity_poly.pdbx_strand_id
1 'polypeptide(L)'
;VLMRLVGMRPVVVHGGGPQITALMERLGKKSEFVNGLRVTDAETVEIARMVLKGEVNPQLVAAINVHGNYAVGVSGVDGGLIRAEARDPELGFVGDVTEINPEVINGLLDDEFIPVIATIGSDETGQAYNINADTAAGAIAEALGAEKLIYLTDIEGLRRDVADAATLIRRTTADELDALVADGIIAGGMIPKIDSCTHAVRNGVKGGHILDGRVAHVLLLELFTDDGIGTMIENTGTEQMGTRP
;
A
#
# COMPACT_ATOMS: atom_id res chain seq x y z
N VAL A 1 -10.36 -10.33 -8.53
CA VAL A 1 -11.37 -11.43 -8.59
C VAL A 1 -10.70 -12.76 -8.94
N LEU A 2 -9.92 -12.85 -10.06
CA LEU A 2 -9.30 -14.12 -10.45
C LEU A 2 -8.42 -14.73 -9.34
N MET A 3 -7.60 -13.94 -8.65
CA MET A 3 -6.79 -14.40 -7.52
C MET A 3 -7.63 -15.09 -6.44
N ARG A 4 -8.78 -14.50 -6.10
CA ARG A 4 -9.70 -15.13 -5.15
C ARG A 4 -10.27 -16.46 -5.68
N LEU A 5 -10.65 -16.49 -6.96
CA LEU A 5 -11.21 -17.70 -7.59
C LEU A 5 -10.22 -18.88 -7.65
N VAL A 6 -8.92 -18.61 -7.63
CA VAL A 6 -7.87 -19.64 -7.57
C VAL A 6 -7.39 -19.93 -6.13
N GLY A 7 -8.12 -19.46 -5.13
CA GLY A 7 -7.88 -19.78 -3.72
C GLY A 7 -6.93 -18.84 -2.98
N MET A 8 -6.50 -17.74 -3.60
CA MET A 8 -5.76 -16.68 -2.89
C MET A 8 -6.69 -15.81 -2.06
N ARG A 9 -6.16 -15.16 -1.05
CA ARG A 9 -6.88 -14.24 -0.13
C ARG A 9 -6.40 -12.80 -0.34
N PRO A 10 -6.83 -12.10 -1.40
CA PRO A 10 -6.37 -10.75 -1.70
C PRO A 10 -7.00 -9.72 -0.76
N VAL A 11 -6.18 -8.78 -0.29
CA VAL A 11 -6.58 -7.57 0.42
C VAL A 11 -6.15 -6.37 -0.41
N VAL A 12 -7.01 -5.40 -0.60
CA VAL A 12 -6.74 -4.17 -1.36
C VAL A 12 -6.61 -3.02 -0.39
N VAL A 13 -5.48 -2.33 -0.40
CA VAL A 13 -5.27 -1.08 0.35
C VAL A 13 -5.11 0.05 -0.64
N HIS A 14 -5.78 1.17 -0.43
CA HIS A 14 -5.73 2.29 -1.35
C HIS A 14 -5.58 3.63 -0.68
N GLY A 15 -4.89 4.54 -1.35
CA GLY A 15 -4.93 5.97 -1.10
C GLY A 15 -5.91 6.68 -2.04
N GLY A 16 -5.71 7.99 -2.24
CA GLY A 16 -6.53 8.82 -3.12
C GLY A 16 -5.99 10.25 -3.21
N GLY A 17 -4.66 10.40 -3.21
CA GLY A 17 -4.00 11.70 -3.24
C GLY A 17 -4.51 12.64 -4.34
N PRO A 18 -4.60 12.19 -5.62
CA PRO A 18 -5.14 13.01 -6.71
C PRO A 18 -6.58 13.46 -6.48
N GLN A 19 -7.45 12.56 -6.01
CA GLN A 19 -8.86 12.86 -5.75
C GLN A 19 -9.03 13.83 -4.59
N ILE A 20 -8.23 13.67 -3.51
CA ILE A 20 -8.20 14.63 -2.39
C ILE A 20 -7.78 16.00 -2.90
N THR A 21 -6.71 16.10 -3.70
CA THR A 21 -6.25 17.36 -4.30
C THR A 21 -7.36 18.00 -5.14
N ALA A 22 -8.00 17.22 -6.00
CA ALA A 22 -9.07 17.72 -6.87
C ALA A 22 -10.26 18.27 -6.07
N LEU A 23 -10.66 17.61 -4.97
CA LEU A 23 -11.74 18.12 -4.13
C LEU A 23 -11.32 19.38 -3.36
N MET A 24 -10.10 19.40 -2.81
CA MET A 24 -9.54 20.60 -2.14
C MET A 24 -9.55 21.82 -3.09
N GLU A 25 -9.09 21.65 -4.33
CA GLU A 25 -9.08 22.72 -5.36
C GLU A 25 -10.50 23.21 -5.67
N ARG A 26 -11.47 22.31 -5.81
CA ARG A 26 -12.89 22.66 -6.00
C ARG A 26 -13.47 23.47 -4.83
N LEU A 27 -12.96 23.22 -3.62
CA LEU A 27 -13.33 23.96 -2.41
C LEU A 27 -12.49 25.24 -2.20
N GLY A 28 -11.57 25.56 -3.14
CA GLY A 28 -10.71 26.73 -3.06
C GLY A 28 -9.52 26.58 -2.11
N LYS A 29 -9.20 25.34 -1.69
CA LYS A 29 -8.11 25.04 -0.75
C LYS A 29 -6.90 24.48 -1.49
N LYS A 30 -5.71 25.03 -1.22
CA LYS A 30 -4.45 24.53 -1.81
C LYS A 30 -3.92 23.34 -1.02
N SER A 31 -3.37 22.38 -1.73
CA SER A 31 -2.64 21.25 -1.13
C SER A 31 -1.19 21.64 -0.89
N GLU A 32 -0.69 21.37 0.30
CA GLU A 32 0.71 21.55 0.67
C GLU A 32 1.32 20.18 1.00
N PHE A 33 2.61 20.00 0.68
CA PHE A 33 3.32 18.75 0.89
C PHE A 33 4.69 19.01 1.52
N VAL A 34 5.05 18.20 2.50
CA VAL A 34 6.37 18.17 3.12
C VAL A 34 6.89 16.75 3.04
N ASN A 35 8.05 16.55 2.45
CA ASN A 35 8.69 15.24 2.25
C ASN A 35 7.74 14.18 1.61
N GLY A 36 6.88 14.60 0.68
CA GLY A 36 5.93 13.72 0.01
C GLY A 36 4.64 13.44 0.81
N LEU A 37 4.54 13.91 2.04
CA LEU A 37 3.34 13.80 2.88
C LEU A 37 2.50 15.08 2.76
N ARG A 38 1.18 14.92 2.67
CA ARG A 38 0.23 16.05 2.62
C ARG A 38 0.10 16.66 4.00
N VAL A 39 0.41 17.97 4.15
CA VAL A 39 0.04 18.72 5.34
C VAL A 39 -1.48 18.66 5.49
N THR A 40 -1.95 18.17 6.63
CA THR A 40 -3.35 17.80 6.82
C THR A 40 -3.89 18.52 8.06
N ASP A 41 -4.48 19.70 7.87
CA ASP A 41 -5.22 20.39 8.93
C ASP A 41 -6.61 19.75 9.18
N ALA A 42 -7.37 20.26 10.12
CA ALA A 42 -8.66 19.70 10.51
C ALA A 42 -9.66 19.62 9.34
N GLU A 43 -9.70 20.61 8.47
CA GLU A 43 -10.55 20.59 7.28
C GLU A 43 -10.04 19.59 6.23
N THR A 44 -8.73 19.50 6.05
CA THR A 44 -8.11 18.57 5.11
C THR A 44 -8.32 17.12 5.52
N VAL A 45 -8.27 16.78 6.82
CA VAL A 45 -8.56 15.39 7.24
C VAL A 45 -10.02 15.00 6.99
N GLU A 46 -10.96 15.94 7.15
CA GLU A 46 -12.37 15.70 6.81
C GLU A 46 -12.55 15.50 5.30
N ILE A 47 -11.90 16.32 4.48
CA ILE A 47 -11.90 16.14 3.01
C ILE A 47 -11.29 14.77 2.64
N ALA A 48 -10.17 14.38 3.25
CA ALA A 48 -9.54 13.09 3.01
C ALA A 48 -10.49 11.92 3.36
N ARG A 49 -11.19 12.00 4.50
CA ARG A 49 -12.20 11.00 4.90
C ARG A 49 -13.33 10.90 3.88
N MET A 50 -13.90 12.04 3.45
CA MET A 50 -14.97 12.08 2.46
C MET A 50 -14.53 11.44 1.14
N VAL A 51 -13.34 11.79 0.65
CA VAL A 51 -12.82 11.28 -0.61
C VAL A 51 -12.47 9.80 -0.52
N LEU A 52 -11.68 9.42 0.47
CA LEU A 52 -11.19 8.05 0.57
C LEU A 52 -12.33 7.05 0.83
N LYS A 53 -13.23 7.36 1.78
CA LYS A 53 -14.33 6.45 2.15
C LYS A 53 -15.56 6.62 1.27
N GLY A 54 -15.86 7.84 0.80
CA GLY A 54 -17.10 8.13 0.07
C GLY A 54 -16.97 8.12 -1.45
N GLU A 55 -15.76 8.25 -2.00
CA GLU A 55 -15.53 8.29 -3.44
C GLU A 55 -14.65 7.13 -3.90
N VAL A 56 -13.38 7.07 -3.47
CA VAL A 56 -12.41 6.10 -3.99
C VAL A 56 -12.76 4.67 -3.59
N ASN A 57 -13.03 4.44 -2.31
CA ASN A 57 -13.36 3.11 -1.79
C ASN A 57 -14.59 2.50 -2.47
N PRO A 58 -15.75 3.19 -2.56
CA PRO A 58 -16.92 2.65 -3.27
C PRO A 58 -16.70 2.41 -4.76
N GLN A 59 -15.87 3.22 -5.43
CA GLN A 59 -15.54 3.01 -6.85
C GLN A 59 -14.75 1.71 -7.04
N LEU A 60 -13.76 1.43 -6.19
CA LEU A 60 -12.99 0.18 -6.23
C LEU A 60 -13.86 -1.03 -5.91
N VAL A 61 -14.70 -0.93 -4.87
CA VAL A 61 -15.65 -1.98 -4.51
C VAL A 61 -16.60 -2.27 -5.66
N ALA A 62 -17.17 -1.24 -6.29
CA ALA A 62 -18.05 -1.40 -7.43
C ALA A 62 -17.34 -2.06 -8.61
N ALA A 63 -16.11 -1.63 -8.93
CA ALA A 63 -15.30 -2.20 -10.01
C ALA A 63 -14.99 -3.70 -9.80
N ILE A 64 -14.83 -4.14 -8.56
CA ILE A 64 -14.67 -5.57 -8.26
C ILE A 64 -16.03 -6.28 -8.34
N ASN A 65 -17.09 -5.67 -7.81
CA ASN A 65 -18.41 -6.30 -7.66
C ASN A 65 -19.20 -6.42 -8.97
N VAL A 66 -18.80 -5.77 -10.06
CA VAL A 66 -19.37 -6.06 -11.39
C VAL A 66 -19.11 -7.50 -11.84
N HIS A 67 -18.13 -8.18 -11.24
CA HIS A 67 -17.77 -9.57 -11.52
C HIS A 67 -18.41 -10.58 -10.53
N GLY A 68 -19.21 -10.11 -9.57
CA GLY A 68 -19.83 -10.88 -8.50
C GLY A 68 -19.68 -10.16 -7.15
N ASN A 69 -20.48 -10.51 -6.17
CA ASN A 69 -20.50 -9.87 -4.85
C ASN A 69 -19.27 -10.26 -4.00
N TYR A 70 -18.10 -9.82 -4.39
CA TYR A 70 -16.82 -10.28 -3.80
C TYR A 70 -16.17 -9.27 -2.87
N ALA A 71 -16.41 -7.97 -3.03
CA ALA A 71 -15.67 -6.95 -2.29
C ALA A 71 -16.51 -6.24 -1.23
N VAL A 72 -15.87 -5.95 -0.10
CA VAL A 72 -16.40 -5.12 0.98
C VAL A 72 -15.42 -3.99 1.27
N GLY A 73 -15.94 -2.74 1.28
CA GLY A 73 -15.17 -1.54 1.56
C GLY A 73 -15.19 -1.18 3.05
N VAL A 74 -14.00 -1.05 3.63
CA VAL A 74 -13.78 -0.60 5.01
C VAL A 74 -12.75 0.53 5.05
N SER A 75 -12.63 1.21 6.17
CA SER A 75 -11.53 2.13 6.48
C SER A 75 -10.82 1.69 7.74
N GLY A 76 -9.65 2.22 8.00
CA GLY A 76 -8.90 1.88 9.21
C GLY A 76 -9.63 2.22 10.52
N VAL A 77 -10.65 3.10 10.48
CA VAL A 77 -11.50 3.42 11.64
C VAL A 77 -12.51 2.29 11.94
N ASP A 78 -12.96 1.56 10.89
CA ASP A 78 -13.96 0.51 11.04
C ASP A 78 -13.39 -0.66 11.88
N GLY A 79 -14.04 -0.97 13.00
CA GLY A 79 -13.59 -2.01 13.94
C GLY A 79 -12.23 -1.73 14.60
N GLY A 80 -11.75 -0.48 14.57
CA GLY A 80 -10.43 -0.12 15.08
C GLY A 80 -9.28 -0.78 14.30
N LEU A 81 -9.46 -0.99 12.99
CA LEU A 81 -8.53 -1.72 12.13
C LEU A 81 -7.15 -1.07 12.09
N ILE A 82 -7.06 0.27 12.02
CA ILE A 82 -5.80 1.01 12.05
C ILE A 82 -5.80 1.99 13.23
N ARG A 83 -5.03 1.69 14.25
CA ARG A 83 -4.69 2.65 15.29
C ARG A 83 -3.55 3.54 14.81
N ALA A 84 -3.66 4.82 15.10
CA ALA A 84 -2.69 5.81 14.65
C ALA A 84 -2.50 6.89 15.70
N GLU A 85 -1.32 7.49 15.68
CA GLU A 85 -1.01 8.71 16.46
C GLU A 85 -0.50 9.81 15.52
N ALA A 86 -0.51 11.05 15.99
CA ALA A 86 0.02 12.17 15.20
C ALA A 86 1.51 11.96 14.93
N ARG A 87 1.89 12.00 13.63
CA ARG A 87 3.27 11.82 13.20
C ARG A 87 4.16 13.00 13.57
N ASP A 88 3.71 14.20 13.26
CA ASP A 88 4.46 15.44 13.45
C ASP A 88 3.46 16.59 13.58
N PRO A 89 3.59 17.45 14.60
CA PRO A 89 2.74 18.63 14.77
C PRO A 89 2.69 19.56 13.54
N GLU A 90 3.80 19.66 12.78
CA GLU A 90 3.86 20.49 11.57
C GLU A 90 3.05 19.90 10.40
N LEU A 91 2.82 18.59 10.41
CA LEU A 91 1.98 17.89 9.43
C LEU A 91 0.50 17.86 9.81
N GLY A 92 0.14 18.25 11.03
CA GLY A 92 -1.22 18.22 11.55
C GLY A 92 -1.75 16.79 11.75
N PHE A 93 -2.88 16.48 11.13
CA PHE A 93 -3.55 15.17 11.25
C PHE A 93 -3.02 14.11 10.26
N VAL A 94 -1.73 14.12 10.03
CA VAL A 94 -1.02 12.97 9.41
C VAL A 94 -0.70 11.98 10.52
N GLY A 95 -1.05 10.71 10.31
CA GLY A 95 -0.87 9.66 11.31
C GLY A 95 0.22 8.67 10.95
N ASP A 96 0.95 8.22 12.00
CA ASP A 96 1.73 6.99 11.98
C ASP A 96 0.89 5.84 12.52
N VAL A 97 1.03 4.67 11.91
CA VAL A 97 0.35 3.44 12.36
C VAL A 97 1.03 2.95 13.64
N THR A 98 0.27 2.81 14.71
CA THR A 98 0.76 2.28 15.99
C THR A 98 0.36 0.82 16.19
N GLU A 99 -0.80 0.42 15.66
CA GLU A 99 -1.31 -0.94 15.77
C GLU A 99 -2.26 -1.25 14.60
N ILE A 100 -2.25 -2.48 14.13
CA ILE A 100 -3.25 -3.04 13.22
C ILE A 100 -4.04 -4.11 13.96
N ASN A 101 -5.37 -3.96 13.99
CA ASN A 101 -6.28 -5.02 14.40
C ASN A 101 -6.71 -5.84 13.16
N PRO A 102 -6.18 -7.04 12.93
CA PRO A 102 -6.48 -7.80 11.73
C PRO A 102 -7.83 -8.53 11.78
N GLU A 103 -8.56 -8.51 12.89
CA GLU A 103 -9.78 -9.33 13.07
C GLU A 103 -10.86 -9.00 12.02
N VAL A 104 -11.07 -7.71 11.73
CA VAL A 104 -12.04 -7.29 10.69
C VAL A 104 -11.65 -7.83 9.32
N ILE A 105 -10.36 -7.78 8.99
CA ILE A 105 -9.85 -8.28 7.71
C ILE A 105 -10.01 -9.80 7.64
N ASN A 106 -9.59 -10.49 8.69
CA ASN A 106 -9.67 -11.96 8.76
C ASN A 106 -11.10 -12.45 8.66
N GLY A 107 -12.05 -11.81 9.36
CA GLY A 107 -13.48 -12.14 9.25
C GLY A 107 -14.02 -12.00 7.84
N LEU A 108 -13.68 -10.91 7.14
CA LEU A 108 -14.06 -10.72 5.74
C LEU A 108 -13.43 -11.77 4.81
N LEU A 109 -12.15 -12.09 5.03
CA LEU A 109 -11.45 -13.11 4.25
C LEU A 109 -11.99 -14.52 4.50
N ASP A 110 -12.41 -14.83 5.73
CA ASP A 110 -13.01 -16.12 6.10
C ASP A 110 -14.41 -16.28 5.48
N ASP A 111 -15.15 -15.19 5.34
CA ASP A 111 -16.41 -15.11 4.58
C ASP A 111 -16.18 -14.97 3.05
N GLU A 112 -14.93 -15.20 2.61
CA GLU A 112 -14.52 -15.18 1.21
C GLU A 112 -14.69 -13.83 0.51
N PHE A 113 -14.77 -12.70 1.22
CA PHE A 113 -14.74 -11.37 0.64
C PHE A 113 -13.32 -10.90 0.33
N ILE A 114 -13.23 -9.90 -0.53
CA ILE A 114 -12.02 -9.10 -0.80
C ILE A 114 -12.15 -7.80 -0.01
N PRO A 115 -11.44 -7.61 1.12
CA PRO A 115 -11.43 -6.35 1.84
C PRO A 115 -10.79 -5.25 1.00
N VAL A 116 -11.44 -4.09 0.89
CA VAL A 116 -10.93 -2.88 0.25
C VAL A 116 -10.79 -1.81 1.31
N ILE A 117 -9.56 -1.43 1.66
CA ILE A 117 -9.25 -0.65 2.85
C ILE A 117 -8.81 0.76 2.47
N ALA A 118 -9.57 1.75 2.93
CA ALA A 118 -9.20 3.16 2.86
C ALA A 118 -8.30 3.55 4.04
N THR A 119 -7.22 4.27 3.78
CA THR A 119 -6.14 4.56 4.73
C THR A 119 -6.41 5.78 5.62
N ILE A 120 -7.53 5.73 6.35
CA ILE A 120 -7.85 6.63 7.47
C ILE A 120 -7.80 5.79 8.74
N GLY A 121 -6.94 6.15 9.68
CA GLY A 121 -6.88 5.54 11.01
C GLY A 121 -7.44 6.47 12.08
N SER A 122 -7.48 6.00 13.32
CA SER A 122 -7.85 6.84 14.48
C SER A 122 -7.05 6.48 15.72
N ASP A 123 -6.92 7.46 16.63
CA ASP A 123 -6.43 7.21 17.97
C ASP A 123 -7.52 6.67 18.91
N GLU A 124 -7.18 6.51 20.20
CA GLU A 124 -8.09 6.02 21.22
C GLU A 124 -9.25 6.99 21.51
N THR A 125 -9.08 8.27 21.19
CA THR A 125 -10.12 9.30 21.39
C THR A 125 -11.10 9.37 20.21
N GLY A 126 -10.80 8.66 19.11
CA GLY A 126 -11.57 8.71 17.87
C GLY A 126 -11.14 9.84 16.93
N GLN A 127 -10.04 10.54 17.22
CA GLN A 127 -9.46 11.51 16.30
C GLN A 127 -8.96 10.77 15.04
N ALA A 128 -9.45 11.21 13.88
CA ALA A 128 -9.04 10.61 12.60
C ALA A 128 -7.72 11.19 12.10
N TYR A 129 -6.93 10.33 11.45
CA TYR A 129 -5.66 10.67 10.81
C TYR A 129 -5.64 10.20 9.36
N ASN A 130 -5.07 11.03 8.50
CA ASN A 130 -4.73 10.67 7.13
C ASN A 130 -3.40 9.89 7.13
N ILE A 131 -3.43 8.65 6.68
CA ILE A 131 -2.27 7.75 6.72
C ILE A 131 -1.74 7.53 5.31
N ASN A 132 -0.42 7.52 5.16
CA ASN A 132 0.21 7.15 3.89
C ASN A 132 -0.19 5.72 3.50
N ALA A 133 -0.64 5.53 2.27
CA ALA A 133 -1.18 4.24 1.81
C ALA A 133 -0.11 3.14 1.76
N ASP A 134 1.12 3.47 1.41
CA ASP A 134 2.22 2.51 1.37
C ASP A 134 2.56 2.03 2.79
N THR A 135 2.64 2.96 3.75
CA THR A 135 2.86 2.65 5.17
C THR A 135 1.73 1.77 5.74
N ALA A 136 0.48 2.14 5.48
CA ALA A 136 -0.66 1.34 5.92
C ALA A 136 -0.66 -0.07 5.30
N ALA A 137 -0.35 -0.19 4.01
CA ALA A 137 -0.29 -1.47 3.32
C ALA A 137 0.80 -2.38 3.90
N GLY A 138 1.99 -1.84 4.21
CA GLY A 138 3.07 -2.56 4.86
C GLY A 138 2.67 -3.08 6.24
N ALA A 139 2.12 -2.22 7.10
CA ALA A 139 1.67 -2.59 8.44
C ALA A 139 0.55 -3.65 8.42
N ILE A 140 -0.41 -3.52 7.50
CA ILE A 140 -1.47 -4.53 7.31
C ILE A 140 -0.90 -5.85 6.84
N ALA A 141 0.04 -5.84 5.89
CA ALA A 141 0.68 -7.05 5.39
C ALA A 141 1.47 -7.79 6.49
N GLU A 142 2.17 -7.05 7.33
CA GLU A 142 2.88 -7.58 8.50
C GLU A 142 1.89 -8.21 9.50
N ALA A 143 0.85 -7.49 9.90
CA ALA A 143 -0.14 -7.97 10.87
C ALA A 143 -0.90 -9.23 10.39
N LEU A 144 -1.08 -9.38 9.08
CA LEU A 144 -1.72 -10.55 8.47
C LEU A 144 -0.73 -11.72 8.21
N GLY A 145 0.56 -11.52 8.39
CA GLY A 145 1.58 -12.49 7.96
C GLY A 145 1.49 -12.78 6.46
N ALA A 146 1.32 -11.74 5.65
CA ALA A 146 1.05 -11.88 4.23
C ALA A 146 2.22 -12.58 3.50
N GLU A 147 1.89 -13.41 2.52
CA GLU A 147 2.90 -14.03 1.66
C GLU A 147 3.54 -13.03 0.69
N LYS A 148 2.75 -12.07 0.22
CA LYS A 148 3.19 -11.07 -0.74
C LYS A 148 2.57 -9.70 -0.42
N LEU A 149 3.42 -8.68 -0.44
CA LEU A 149 3.02 -7.27 -0.43
C LEU A 149 3.29 -6.71 -1.83
N ILE A 150 2.27 -6.23 -2.52
CA ILE A 150 2.39 -5.77 -3.90
C ILE A 150 2.01 -4.30 -3.98
N TYR A 151 2.96 -3.46 -4.37
CA TYR A 151 2.72 -2.06 -4.69
C TYR A 151 2.49 -1.89 -6.19
N LEU A 152 1.31 -1.40 -6.54
CA LEU A 152 0.99 -0.95 -7.89
C LEU A 152 1.32 0.54 -8.00
N THR A 153 2.25 0.88 -8.87
CA THR A 153 2.79 2.22 -9.02
C THR A 153 2.77 2.65 -10.51
N ASP A 154 3.27 3.81 -10.81
CA ASP A 154 3.40 4.37 -12.17
C ASP A 154 4.79 4.18 -12.78
N ILE A 155 5.63 3.32 -12.17
CA ILE A 155 6.93 2.90 -12.69
C ILE A 155 6.99 1.39 -12.91
N GLU A 156 7.81 0.95 -13.87
CA GLU A 156 7.96 -0.48 -14.21
C GLU A 156 8.60 -1.32 -13.09
N GLY A 157 9.27 -0.68 -12.15
CA GLY A 157 10.05 -1.26 -11.06
C GLY A 157 11.22 -0.33 -10.72
N LEU A 158 12.12 -0.80 -9.90
CA LEU A 158 13.31 -0.04 -9.49
C LEU A 158 14.41 -0.16 -10.56
N ARG A 159 15.10 0.94 -10.84
CA ARG A 159 16.23 0.99 -11.77
C ARG A 159 17.47 1.52 -11.07
N ARG A 160 18.65 1.01 -11.43
CA ARG A 160 19.92 1.58 -10.95
C ARG A 160 20.21 2.94 -11.59
N ASP A 161 19.81 3.12 -12.83
CA ASP A 161 19.78 4.41 -13.54
C ASP A 161 18.37 4.65 -14.07
N VAL A 162 17.72 5.68 -13.56
CA VAL A 162 16.32 6.03 -13.94
C VAL A 162 16.19 6.30 -15.45
N ALA A 163 17.26 6.79 -16.08
CA ALA A 163 17.26 7.09 -17.52
C ALA A 163 17.45 5.86 -18.41
N ASP A 164 17.98 4.75 -17.87
CA ASP A 164 18.26 3.52 -18.61
C ASP A 164 17.32 2.38 -18.21
N ALA A 165 16.39 2.03 -19.09
CA ALA A 165 15.46 0.92 -18.88
C ALA A 165 16.14 -0.45 -18.74
N ALA A 166 17.35 -0.63 -19.28
CA ALA A 166 18.10 -1.88 -19.18
C ALA A 166 18.63 -2.14 -17.76
N THR A 167 18.61 -1.12 -16.89
CA THR A 167 19.09 -1.21 -15.49
C THR A 167 17.98 -1.60 -14.51
N LEU A 168 16.84 -2.10 -14.98
CA LEU A 168 15.76 -2.60 -14.14
C LEU A 168 16.24 -3.70 -13.20
N ILE A 169 16.02 -3.50 -11.91
CA ILE A 169 16.34 -4.46 -10.85
C ILE A 169 15.16 -5.41 -10.72
N ARG A 170 15.30 -6.62 -11.24
CA ARG A 170 14.20 -7.60 -11.17
C ARG A 170 14.06 -8.25 -9.81
N ARG A 171 15.19 -8.48 -9.13
CA ARG A 171 15.24 -9.08 -7.80
C ARG A 171 16.30 -8.40 -6.95
N THR A 172 15.99 -8.15 -5.70
CA THR A 172 16.90 -7.51 -4.73
C THR A 172 16.54 -7.92 -3.31
N THR A 173 17.41 -7.59 -2.37
CA THR A 173 17.15 -7.80 -0.94
C THR A 173 16.85 -6.47 -0.24
N ALA A 174 16.28 -6.56 0.98
CA ALA A 174 16.04 -5.38 1.81
C ALA A 174 17.35 -4.61 2.10
N ASP A 175 18.48 -5.32 2.32
CA ASP A 175 19.77 -4.69 2.63
C ASP A 175 20.40 -4.02 1.40
N GLU A 176 20.25 -4.62 0.21
CA GLU A 176 20.67 -3.99 -1.05
C GLU A 176 19.86 -2.71 -1.34
N LEU A 177 18.57 -2.70 -1.02
CA LEU A 177 17.75 -1.50 -1.17
C LEU A 177 18.16 -0.37 -0.23
N ASP A 178 18.47 -0.67 1.02
CA ASP A 178 19.00 0.33 1.95
C ASP A 178 20.29 0.94 1.44
N ALA A 179 21.18 0.13 0.85
CA ALA A 179 22.41 0.63 0.23
C ALA A 179 22.09 1.54 -0.98
N LEU A 180 21.14 1.18 -1.85
CA LEU A 180 20.74 2.01 -2.99
C LEU A 180 20.10 3.34 -2.57
N VAL A 181 19.39 3.36 -1.44
CA VAL A 181 18.85 4.60 -0.85
C VAL A 181 19.98 5.44 -0.27
N ALA A 182 20.92 4.83 0.49
CA ALA A 182 22.08 5.52 1.08
C ALA A 182 23.00 6.13 0.02
N ASP A 183 23.17 5.45 -1.13
CA ASP A 183 23.97 5.93 -2.28
C ASP A 183 23.22 6.99 -3.12
N GLY A 184 21.95 7.31 -2.77
CA GLY A 184 21.14 8.30 -3.47
C GLY A 184 20.64 7.86 -4.87
N ILE A 185 20.75 6.57 -5.19
CA ILE A 185 20.24 5.98 -6.44
C ILE A 185 18.73 5.95 -6.40
N ILE A 186 18.14 5.61 -5.25
CA ILE A 186 16.70 5.68 -4.99
C ILE A 186 16.44 6.93 -4.17
N ALA A 187 15.55 7.80 -4.66
CA ALA A 187 15.27 9.10 -4.05
C ALA A 187 13.79 9.50 -4.14
N GLY A 188 13.42 10.56 -3.45
CA GLY A 188 12.12 11.22 -3.56
C GLY A 188 10.95 10.35 -3.08
N GLY A 189 9.86 10.35 -3.84
CA GLY A 189 8.61 9.66 -3.50
C GLY A 189 8.70 8.12 -3.43
N MET A 190 9.81 7.53 -3.89
CA MET A 190 10.02 6.09 -3.75
C MET A 190 10.50 5.67 -2.35
N ILE A 191 11.17 6.56 -1.60
CA ILE A 191 11.71 6.25 -0.28
C ILE A 191 10.64 5.69 0.67
N PRO A 192 9.48 6.34 0.90
CA PRO A 192 8.45 5.81 1.81
C PRO A 192 7.95 4.42 1.41
N LYS A 193 7.89 4.15 0.11
CA LYS A 193 7.46 2.85 -0.43
C LYS A 193 8.51 1.77 -0.17
N ILE A 194 9.77 2.08 -0.41
CA ILE A 194 10.89 1.17 -0.13
C ILE A 194 10.98 0.89 1.37
N ASP A 195 10.97 1.93 2.21
CA ASP A 195 11.03 1.79 3.67
C ASP A 195 9.90 0.90 4.19
N SER A 196 8.68 1.13 3.72
CA SER A 196 7.52 0.32 4.11
C SER A 196 7.65 -1.13 3.62
N CYS A 197 8.15 -1.34 2.40
CA CYS A 197 8.34 -2.67 1.84
C CYS A 197 9.45 -3.45 2.59
N THR A 198 10.62 -2.84 2.79
CA THR A 198 11.75 -3.46 3.50
C THR A 198 11.40 -3.77 4.95
N HIS A 199 10.69 -2.85 5.62
CA HIS A 199 10.18 -3.08 6.97
C HIS A 199 9.26 -4.31 7.02
N ALA A 200 8.25 -4.38 6.15
CA ALA A 200 7.31 -5.50 6.11
C ALA A 200 8.00 -6.84 5.81
N VAL A 201 8.96 -6.86 4.87
CA VAL A 201 9.72 -8.06 4.52
C VAL A 201 10.61 -8.52 5.69
N ARG A 202 11.25 -7.60 6.41
CA ARG A 202 12.03 -7.93 7.62
C ARG A 202 11.18 -8.45 8.76
N ASN A 203 9.90 -8.04 8.82
CA ASN A 203 8.96 -8.45 9.86
C ASN A 203 8.04 -9.62 9.45
N GLY A 204 8.44 -10.40 8.45
CA GLY A 204 7.82 -11.70 8.17
C GLY A 204 6.98 -11.80 6.91
N VAL A 205 6.76 -10.71 6.16
CA VAL A 205 6.20 -10.80 4.80
C VAL A 205 7.24 -11.48 3.90
N LYS A 206 6.84 -12.56 3.19
CA LYS A 206 7.81 -13.39 2.46
C LYS A 206 8.41 -12.71 1.24
N GLY A 207 7.70 -11.76 0.62
CA GLY A 207 8.20 -10.99 -0.51
C GLY A 207 7.42 -9.72 -0.75
N GLY A 208 8.15 -8.66 -1.13
CA GLY A 208 7.59 -7.41 -1.59
C GLY A 208 7.72 -7.29 -3.11
N HIS A 209 6.77 -6.66 -3.78
CA HIS A 209 6.79 -6.48 -5.23
C HIS A 209 6.43 -5.04 -5.59
N ILE A 210 7.16 -4.44 -6.50
CA ILE A 210 6.87 -3.11 -7.07
C ILE A 210 6.58 -3.30 -8.55
N LEU A 211 5.36 -2.99 -8.97
CA LEU A 211 4.83 -3.27 -10.30
C LEU A 211 4.23 -2.01 -10.94
N ASP A 212 4.29 -1.93 -12.26
CA ASP A 212 3.60 -0.90 -13.03
C ASP A 212 2.10 -1.21 -13.12
N GLY A 213 1.30 -0.51 -12.31
CA GLY A 213 -0.16 -0.66 -12.29
C GLY A 213 -0.86 -0.24 -13.59
N ARG A 214 -0.16 0.41 -14.54
CA ARG A 214 -0.70 0.79 -15.86
C ARG A 214 -0.67 -0.36 -16.85
N VAL A 215 0.11 -1.42 -16.58
CA VAL A 215 0.18 -2.62 -17.42
C VAL A 215 -1.04 -3.49 -17.16
N ALA A 216 -1.79 -3.78 -18.21
CA ALA A 216 -2.95 -4.65 -18.10
C ALA A 216 -2.54 -6.04 -17.58
N HIS A 217 -3.31 -6.55 -16.61
CA HIS A 217 -3.09 -7.86 -16.01
C HIS A 217 -1.72 -8.05 -15.32
N VAL A 218 -1.06 -6.95 -14.90
CA VAL A 218 0.26 -6.97 -14.28
C VAL A 218 0.39 -7.97 -13.13
N LEU A 219 -0.63 -8.06 -12.27
CA LEU A 219 -0.67 -9.01 -11.15
C LEU A 219 -0.62 -10.47 -11.62
N LEU A 220 -1.27 -10.77 -12.75
CA LEU A 220 -1.25 -12.14 -13.29
C LEU A 220 0.11 -12.46 -13.90
N LEU A 221 0.71 -11.51 -14.61
CA LEU A 221 2.05 -11.67 -15.18
C LEU A 221 3.08 -11.89 -14.06
N GLU A 222 3.02 -11.12 -12.97
CA GLU A 222 3.95 -11.28 -11.85
C GLU A 222 3.74 -12.58 -11.06
N LEU A 223 2.49 -12.99 -10.84
CA LEU A 223 2.20 -14.12 -9.95
C LEU A 223 2.24 -15.47 -10.64
N PHE A 224 2.05 -15.53 -11.96
CA PHE A 224 1.90 -16.78 -12.72
C PHE A 224 2.93 -16.98 -13.82
N THR A 225 3.96 -16.11 -13.93
CA THR A 225 5.11 -16.32 -14.82
C THR A 225 6.40 -16.43 -14.04
N ASP A 226 7.38 -17.19 -14.55
CA ASP A 226 8.64 -17.45 -13.86
C ASP A 226 9.55 -16.21 -13.80
N ASP A 227 9.50 -15.35 -14.82
CA ASP A 227 10.41 -14.21 -14.95
C ASP A 227 9.95 -12.96 -14.19
N GLY A 228 8.65 -12.87 -13.81
CA GLY A 228 8.06 -11.65 -13.27
C GLY A 228 8.24 -10.43 -14.18
N ILE A 229 7.62 -9.31 -13.89
CA ILE A 229 7.76 -8.10 -14.72
C ILE A 229 8.20 -6.85 -13.96
N GLY A 230 8.17 -6.88 -12.64
CA GLY A 230 8.57 -5.76 -11.78
C GLY A 230 9.87 -6.00 -11.02
N THR A 231 9.94 -5.40 -9.83
CA THR A 231 11.00 -5.63 -8.86
C THR A 231 10.48 -6.45 -7.70
N MET A 232 11.08 -7.60 -7.45
CA MET A 232 10.82 -8.44 -6.27
C MET A 232 11.87 -8.13 -5.19
N ILE A 233 11.40 -8.01 -3.95
CA ILE A 233 12.20 -7.71 -2.76
C ILE A 233 12.07 -8.86 -1.80
N GLU A 234 13.19 -9.45 -1.41
CA GLU A 234 13.24 -10.60 -0.51
C GLU A 234 14.00 -10.25 0.80
N ASN A 235 13.77 -11.05 1.85
CA ASN A 235 14.58 -10.94 3.05
C ASN A 235 15.92 -11.65 2.85
N THR A 236 16.99 -11.12 3.41
CA THR A 236 18.38 -11.62 3.31
C THR A 236 18.57 -13.03 3.90
N GLY A 237 17.55 -13.65 4.49
CA GLY A 237 17.63 -14.93 5.20
C GLY A 237 16.99 -16.14 4.51
N THR A 238 16.39 -16.00 3.33
CA THR A 238 15.77 -17.14 2.62
C THR A 238 16.79 -17.79 1.68
N GLU A 239 17.66 -18.65 2.24
CA GLU A 239 18.40 -19.62 1.44
C GLU A 239 17.45 -20.41 0.54
N GLN A 240 17.88 -20.54 -0.71
CA GLN A 240 17.29 -21.38 -1.74
C GLN A 240 16.95 -22.78 -1.18
N MET A 241 15.74 -23.00 -0.71
CA MET A 241 15.19 -24.33 -0.54
C MET A 241 14.13 -24.56 -1.61
N GLY A 242 14.55 -25.19 -2.68
CA GLY A 242 13.60 -25.79 -3.58
C GLY A 242 13.96 -25.83 -5.05
N THR A 243 15.04 -26.49 -5.42
CA THR A 243 15.03 -27.25 -6.68
C THR A 243 13.93 -28.29 -6.58
N ARG A 244 12.81 -28.06 -7.23
CA ARG A 244 11.82 -29.11 -7.46
C ARG A 244 12.39 -30.14 -8.44
N PRO A 245 12.22 -31.44 -8.15
CA PRO A 245 12.56 -32.51 -9.10
C PRO A 245 11.65 -32.51 -10.32
#